data_87bb4115445db4a36921a99542daaf85
#
_entry.id   87bb4115445db4a36921a99542daaf85
#
_cell.length_a   1.000
_cell.length_b   1.000
_cell.length_c   1.000
_cell.angle_alpha   90.00
_cell.angle_beta   90.00
_cell.angle_gamma   90.00
#
_symmetry.space_group_name_H-M   'P 1'
#
loop_
_entity.id
_entity.type
_entity.pdbx_description
1 polymer ?
#
loop_
_entity_poly.entity_id
_entity_poly.type
_entity_poly.pdbx_seq_one_letter_code
_entity_poly.pdbx_strand_id
1 'polypeptide(L)'
;LGYVTRRMKKHCKVISILDNVIPHEPRFFDTPLTRYFLSGSTGFVTLCEAVSKDLLRLKPDAEFAVIQHPLYSHFGEKLSRKEAEERLGIEHDRKNILFFGLIREYKGLDILIEAFGMLPEGEYQLIIAGEPYGSFDRYQKLIDRLPAAHKVHMTLKYIKDSEVKDFFSAADLAVLPYRSATQSGISS
;
A
#
# COMPACT_ATOMS: atom_id res chain seq x y z
N LEU A 1 0.15 15.39 16.91
CA LEU A 1 -1.14 15.79 16.32
C LEU A 1 -2.19 16.08 17.40
N GLY A 2 -2.53 15.15 18.31
CA GLY A 2 -3.61 15.32 19.30
C GLY A 2 -3.54 16.60 20.17
N TYR A 3 -2.34 17.02 20.56
CA TYR A 3 -2.17 18.29 21.27
C TYR A 3 -2.56 19.48 20.39
N VAL A 4 -2.14 19.49 19.14
CA VAL A 4 -2.42 20.58 18.18
C VAL A 4 -3.92 20.68 17.92
N THR A 5 -4.59 19.57 17.60
CA THR A 5 -6.04 19.55 17.34
C THR A 5 -6.84 20.05 18.55
N ARG A 6 -6.48 19.67 19.78
CA ARG A 6 -7.14 20.15 21.00
C ARG A 6 -6.93 21.63 21.26
N ARG A 7 -5.76 22.17 20.93
CA ARG A 7 -5.53 23.64 21.04
C ARG A 7 -6.37 24.37 20.00
N MET A 8 -6.39 23.93 18.77
CA MET A 8 -7.15 24.53 17.67
C MET A 8 -8.68 24.50 17.94
N LYS A 9 -9.18 23.37 18.47
CA LYS A 9 -10.61 23.19 18.80
C LYS A 9 -11.19 24.29 19.71
N LYS A 10 -10.33 24.95 20.50
CA LYS A 10 -10.75 26.08 21.36
C LYS A 10 -11.06 27.37 20.57
N HIS A 11 -10.59 27.45 19.33
CA HIS A 11 -10.64 28.68 18.53
C HIS A 11 -11.40 28.48 17.21
N CYS A 12 -11.50 27.25 16.71
CA CYS A 12 -12.17 26.94 15.44
C CYS A 12 -12.70 25.51 15.41
N LYS A 13 -13.53 25.19 14.39
CA LYS A 13 -13.89 23.81 14.05
C LYS A 13 -12.69 23.11 13.49
N VAL A 14 -12.44 21.88 13.95
CA VAL A 14 -11.33 21.02 13.49
C VAL A 14 -11.92 19.81 12.80
N ILE A 15 -11.76 19.73 11.49
CA ILE A 15 -12.15 18.55 10.70
C ILE A 15 -10.90 17.72 10.45
N SER A 16 -10.95 16.42 10.76
CA SER A 16 -9.86 15.49 10.51
C SER A 16 -10.21 14.50 9.41
N ILE A 17 -9.35 14.41 8.39
CA ILE A 17 -9.43 13.38 7.36
C ILE A 17 -8.69 12.16 7.90
N LEU A 18 -9.36 11.01 7.92
CA LEU A 18 -8.87 9.76 8.48
C LEU A 18 -8.64 8.75 7.37
N ASP A 19 -7.39 8.44 7.12
CA ASP A 19 -6.97 7.35 6.24
C ASP A 19 -7.09 6.01 6.99
N ASN A 20 -6.60 5.97 8.23
CA ASN A 20 -6.73 4.86 9.16
C ASN A 20 -7.00 5.39 10.57
N VAL A 21 -7.79 4.67 11.34
CA VAL A 21 -8.05 4.94 12.77
C VAL A 21 -7.27 3.97 13.64
N ILE A 22 -7.23 2.71 13.23
CA ILE A 22 -6.46 1.65 13.88
C ILE A 22 -5.26 1.34 12.98
N PRO A 23 -4.01 1.45 13.48
CA PRO A 23 -2.82 1.10 12.69
C PRO A 23 -2.83 -0.37 12.27
N HIS A 24 -2.33 -0.67 11.06
CA HIS A 24 -2.16 -2.06 10.58
C HIS A 24 -1.14 -2.86 11.40
N GLU A 25 -0.19 -2.17 12.02
CA GLU A 25 0.84 -2.74 12.92
C GLU A 25 0.65 -2.09 14.30
N PRO A 26 -0.32 -2.56 15.12
CA PRO A 26 -0.70 -1.89 16.36
C PRO A 26 0.40 -2.00 17.42
N ARG A 27 0.58 -0.90 18.19
CA ARG A 27 1.46 -0.82 19.35
C ARG A 27 0.63 -0.56 20.60
N PHE A 28 1.20 -0.88 21.76
CA PHE A 28 0.50 -0.80 23.05
C PHE A 28 -0.15 0.56 23.33
N PHE A 29 0.47 1.66 22.91
CA PHE A 29 -0.03 3.03 23.17
C PHE A 29 -0.92 3.61 22.06
N ASP A 30 -1.16 2.92 20.96
CA ASP A 30 -1.86 3.50 19.80
C ASP A 30 -3.32 3.86 20.13
N THR A 31 -4.04 2.98 20.78
CA THR A 31 -5.45 3.23 21.13
C THR A 31 -5.64 4.46 22.02
N PRO A 32 -4.91 4.64 23.16
CA PRO A 32 -4.98 5.85 23.96
C PRO A 32 -4.61 7.11 23.18
N LEU A 33 -3.57 7.07 22.37
CA LEU A 33 -3.12 8.21 21.58
C LEU A 33 -4.12 8.55 20.47
N THR A 34 -4.72 7.56 19.83
CA THR A 34 -5.79 7.77 18.84
C THR A 34 -7.01 8.40 19.48
N ARG A 35 -7.51 7.90 20.63
CA ARG A 35 -8.62 8.51 21.36
C ARG A 35 -8.31 9.95 21.78
N TYR A 36 -7.09 10.21 22.23
CA TYR A 36 -6.65 11.56 22.55
C TYR A 36 -6.69 12.49 21.34
N PHE A 37 -6.22 12.03 20.17
CA PHE A 37 -6.30 12.75 18.91
C PHE A 37 -7.77 13.02 18.51
N LEU A 38 -8.62 11.97 18.48
CA LEU A 38 -10.01 12.06 18.09
C LEU A 38 -10.81 13.06 18.97
N SER A 39 -10.48 13.18 20.26
CA SER A 39 -11.11 14.13 21.16
C SER A 39 -10.84 15.61 20.81
N GLY A 40 -9.78 15.86 20.06
CA GLY A 40 -9.39 17.17 19.57
C GLY A 40 -10.10 17.63 18.30
N SER A 41 -10.85 16.74 17.64
CA SER A 41 -11.58 17.05 16.41
C SER A 41 -13.07 17.28 16.67
N THR A 42 -13.71 18.12 15.86
CA THR A 42 -15.14 18.43 15.91
C THR A 42 -15.93 17.62 14.89
N GLY A 43 -15.29 17.19 13.81
CA GLY A 43 -15.88 16.35 12.77
C GLY A 43 -14.80 15.56 12.02
N PHE A 44 -15.22 14.59 11.24
CA PHE A 44 -14.32 13.67 10.57
C PHE A 44 -14.73 13.44 9.12
N VAL A 45 -13.75 13.16 8.28
CA VAL A 45 -13.93 12.60 6.95
C VAL A 45 -13.21 11.26 6.95
N THR A 46 -13.88 10.19 6.57
CA THR A 46 -13.30 8.87 6.40
C THR A 46 -13.27 8.51 4.92
N LEU A 47 -12.24 7.80 4.48
CA LEU A 47 -12.04 7.51 3.06
C LEU A 47 -12.68 6.18 2.63
N CYS A 48 -13.19 5.39 3.59
CA CYS A 48 -14.01 4.21 3.33
C CYS A 48 -14.85 3.84 4.56
N GLU A 49 -15.84 2.98 4.38
CA GLU A 49 -16.71 2.54 5.47
C GLU A 49 -16.00 1.72 6.56
N ALA A 50 -14.94 0.98 6.22
CA ALA A 50 -14.16 0.25 7.21
C ALA A 50 -13.54 1.20 8.23
N VAL A 51 -12.97 2.32 7.78
CA VAL A 51 -12.42 3.37 8.64
C VAL A 51 -13.50 4.03 9.49
N SER A 52 -14.72 4.22 8.94
CA SER A 52 -15.86 4.75 9.71
C SER A 52 -16.27 3.82 10.85
N LYS A 53 -16.31 2.52 10.61
CA LYS A 53 -16.60 1.52 11.67
C LYS A 53 -15.55 1.55 12.77
N ASP A 54 -14.28 1.67 12.43
CA ASP A 54 -13.21 1.80 13.40
C ASP A 54 -13.25 3.12 14.17
N LEU A 55 -13.63 4.22 13.51
CA LEU A 55 -13.89 5.50 14.16
C LEU A 55 -14.98 5.37 15.23
N LEU A 56 -16.12 4.79 14.86
CA LEU A 56 -17.26 4.61 15.78
C LEU A 56 -16.95 3.70 16.96
N ARG A 57 -16.06 2.70 16.82
CA ARG A 57 -15.58 1.88 17.93
C ARG A 57 -14.81 2.69 18.99
N LEU A 58 -14.05 3.70 18.56
CA LEU A 58 -13.23 4.52 19.45
C LEU A 58 -13.94 5.80 19.92
N LYS A 59 -14.87 6.31 19.11
CA LYS A 59 -15.66 7.53 19.35
C LYS A 59 -17.09 7.33 18.80
N PRO A 60 -18.01 6.73 19.58
CA PRO A 60 -19.38 6.39 19.13
C PRO A 60 -20.23 7.60 18.75
N ASP A 61 -19.93 8.76 19.29
CA ASP A 61 -20.59 10.05 19.04
C ASP A 61 -19.94 10.88 17.92
N ALA A 62 -19.08 10.27 17.10
CA ALA A 62 -18.38 10.98 16.03
C ALA A 62 -19.34 11.43 14.92
N GLU A 63 -19.31 12.72 14.58
CA GLU A 63 -19.92 13.25 13.36
C GLU A 63 -18.94 13.08 12.21
N PHE A 64 -19.32 12.38 11.14
CA PHE A 64 -18.43 12.11 10.01
C PHE A 64 -19.16 12.06 8.67
N ALA A 65 -18.39 12.27 7.61
CA ALA A 65 -18.79 11.97 6.22
C ALA A 65 -17.85 10.93 5.63
N VAL A 66 -18.39 10.04 4.79
CA VAL A 66 -17.59 9.11 4.00
C VAL A 66 -17.35 9.73 2.63
N ILE A 67 -16.09 9.93 2.25
CA ILE A 67 -15.69 10.40 0.93
C ILE A 67 -14.73 9.36 0.39
N GLN A 68 -15.10 8.66 -0.68
CA GLN A 68 -14.24 7.65 -1.26
C GLN A 68 -12.90 8.24 -1.70
N HIS A 69 -11.84 7.45 -1.55
CA HIS A 69 -10.51 7.85 -2.00
C HIS A 69 -10.56 8.19 -3.50
N PRO A 70 -10.04 9.36 -3.91
CA PRO A 70 -10.04 9.73 -5.32
C PRO A 70 -9.16 8.76 -6.13
N LEU A 71 -9.58 8.50 -7.37
CA LEU A 71 -8.77 7.75 -8.31
C LEU A 71 -7.51 8.55 -8.68
N TYR A 72 -6.39 7.88 -8.70
CA TYR A 72 -5.13 8.47 -9.14
C TYR A 72 -5.05 8.50 -10.67
N SER A 73 -5.27 9.65 -11.29
CA SER A 73 -5.22 9.83 -12.75
C SER A 73 -3.95 10.53 -13.25
N HIS A 74 -3.02 10.87 -12.36
CA HIS A 74 -1.85 11.71 -12.67
C HIS A 74 -0.59 10.94 -13.07
N PHE A 75 -0.63 9.62 -13.13
CA PHE A 75 0.53 8.79 -13.46
C PHE A 75 0.88 8.78 -14.98
N GLY A 76 0.10 9.49 -15.79
CA GLY A 76 0.28 9.59 -17.24
C GLY A 76 -0.44 8.47 -18.01
N GLU A 77 -0.27 8.49 -19.33
CA GLU A 77 -0.90 7.51 -20.20
C GLU A 77 -0.23 6.13 -20.12
N LYS A 78 -1.03 5.10 -20.30
CA LYS A 78 -0.56 3.71 -20.36
C LYS A 78 0.38 3.54 -21.57
N LEU A 79 1.52 2.91 -21.33
CA LEU A 79 2.46 2.52 -22.39
C LEU A 79 2.04 1.21 -23.06
N SER A 80 2.62 0.92 -24.23
CA SER A 80 2.58 -0.46 -24.72
C SER A 80 3.37 -1.35 -23.78
N ARG A 81 2.94 -2.62 -23.64
CA ARG A 81 3.63 -3.59 -22.79
C ARG A 81 5.13 -3.69 -23.15
N LYS A 82 5.44 -3.82 -24.44
CA LYS A 82 6.80 -3.96 -24.94
C LYS A 82 7.68 -2.75 -24.54
N GLU A 83 7.17 -1.54 -24.71
CA GLU A 83 7.89 -0.33 -24.31
C GLU A 83 8.15 -0.28 -22.79
N ALA A 84 7.16 -0.68 -21.99
CA ALA A 84 7.29 -0.72 -20.55
C ALA A 84 8.32 -1.77 -20.10
N GLU A 85 8.30 -2.98 -20.70
CA GLU A 85 9.27 -4.04 -20.42
C GLU A 85 10.70 -3.61 -20.83
N GLU A 86 10.86 -2.96 -21.98
CA GLU A 86 12.17 -2.41 -22.42
C GLU A 86 12.70 -1.36 -21.41
N ARG A 87 11.85 -0.46 -20.93
CA ARG A 87 12.24 0.54 -19.93
C ARG A 87 12.64 -0.08 -18.59
N LEU A 88 11.98 -1.15 -18.19
CA LEU A 88 12.27 -1.87 -16.96
C LEU A 88 13.43 -2.88 -17.10
N GLY A 89 13.87 -3.18 -18.34
CA GLY A 89 14.93 -4.15 -18.63
C GLY A 89 14.55 -5.59 -18.27
N ILE A 90 13.26 -5.95 -18.49
CA ILE A 90 12.72 -7.27 -18.17
C ILE A 90 12.42 -8.09 -19.43
N GLU A 91 12.31 -9.42 -19.28
CA GLU A 91 12.09 -10.35 -20.39
C GLU A 91 10.67 -10.19 -20.99
N HIS A 92 10.54 -10.30 -22.33
CA HIS A 92 9.28 -10.06 -23.03
C HIS A 92 8.38 -11.28 -23.17
N ASP A 93 8.92 -12.48 -22.95
CA ASP A 93 8.26 -13.77 -23.23
C ASP A 93 7.56 -14.37 -22.01
N ARG A 94 7.62 -13.69 -20.85
CA ARG A 94 7.01 -14.14 -19.60
C ARG A 94 5.83 -13.28 -19.18
N LYS A 95 4.91 -13.87 -18.40
CA LYS A 95 3.84 -13.13 -17.73
C LYS A 95 4.37 -12.41 -16.50
N ASN A 96 4.03 -11.14 -16.38
CA ASN A 96 4.55 -10.23 -15.36
C ASN A 96 3.59 -10.14 -14.18
N ILE A 97 4.01 -10.63 -13.02
CA ILE A 97 3.32 -10.47 -11.75
C ILE A 97 3.96 -9.30 -11.00
N LEU A 98 3.18 -8.28 -10.65
CA LEU A 98 3.65 -7.07 -10.01
C LEU A 98 3.23 -7.01 -8.54
N PHE A 99 4.20 -6.79 -7.65
CA PHE A 99 4.01 -6.23 -6.33
C PHE A 99 4.45 -4.77 -6.33
N PHE A 100 3.58 -3.85 -5.91
CA PHE A 100 3.85 -2.42 -5.98
C PHE A 100 3.61 -1.68 -4.66
N GLY A 101 4.48 -0.70 -4.36
CA GLY A 101 4.35 0.26 -3.28
C GLY A 101 5.25 -0.04 -2.08
N LEU A 102 5.15 0.76 -1.01
CA LEU A 102 5.98 0.65 0.19
C LEU A 102 5.97 -0.78 0.74
N ILE A 103 7.15 -1.40 0.89
CA ILE A 103 7.28 -2.79 1.32
C ILE A 103 7.22 -2.83 2.85
N ARG A 104 6.07 -3.29 3.37
CA ARG A 104 5.81 -3.51 4.81
C ARG A 104 5.32 -4.92 5.07
N GLU A 105 5.45 -5.38 6.30
CA GLU A 105 5.10 -6.75 6.68
C GLU A 105 3.62 -7.07 6.43
N TYR A 106 2.71 -6.15 6.76
CA TYR A 106 1.27 -6.35 6.56
C TYR A 106 0.86 -6.50 5.09
N LYS A 107 1.71 -6.03 4.14
CA LYS A 107 1.46 -6.16 2.69
C LYS A 107 1.76 -7.55 2.14
N GLY A 108 2.37 -8.45 2.92
CA GLY A 108 2.47 -9.86 2.60
C GLY A 108 3.37 -10.21 1.42
N LEU A 109 4.42 -9.43 1.14
CA LEU A 109 5.36 -9.74 0.05
C LEU A 109 5.96 -11.15 0.17
N ASP A 110 6.20 -11.63 1.38
CA ASP A 110 6.65 -12.98 1.66
C ASP A 110 5.66 -14.05 1.15
N ILE A 111 4.35 -13.84 1.35
CA ILE A 111 3.30 -14.73 0.83
C ILE A 111 3.37 -14.79 -0.70
N LEU A 112 3.58 -13.64 -1.36
CA LEU A 112 3.67 -13.59 -2.80
C LEU A 112 4.92 -14.32 -3.30
N ILE A 113 6.08 -14.13 -2.67
CA ILE A 113 7.33 -14.80 -3.07
C ILE A 113 7.17 -16.32 -2.94
N GLU A 114 6.60 -16.81 -1.84
CA GLU A 114 6.35 -18.24 -1.64
C GLU A 114 5.36 -18.79 -2.69
N ALA A 115 4.25 -18.10 -2.93
CA ALA A 115 3.27 -18.48 -3.95
C ALA A 115 3.88 -18.46 -5.37
N PHE A 116 4.72 -17.47 -5.67
CA PHE A 116 5.44 -17.37 -6.94
C PHE A 116 6.35 -18.58 -7.18
N GLY A 117 7.03 -19.08 -6.12
CA GLY A 117 7.84 -20.28 -6.18
C GLY A 117 7.08 -21.58 -6.50
N MET A 118 5.74 -21.57 -6.41
CA MET A 118 4.88 -22.72 -6.73
C MET A 118 4.40 -22.70 -8.19
N LEU A 119 4.63 -21.61 -8.92
CA LEU A 119 4.22 -21.48 -10.32
C LEU A 119 5.15 -22.28 -11.26
N PRO A 120 4.66 -22.65 -12.47
CA PRO A 120 5.50 -23.29 -13.47
C PRO A 120 6.74 -22.46 -13.81
N GLU A 121 7.89 -23.15 -13.92
CA GLU A 121 9.14 -22.50 -14.26
C GLU A 121 9.12 -21.94 -15.68
N GLY A 122 9.71 -20.77 -15.87
CA GLY A 122 9.89 -20.16 -17.18
C GLY A 122 8.70 -19.40 -17.74
N GLU A 123 7.48 -19.57 -17.22
CA GLU A 123 6.28 -18.90 -17.73
C GLU A 123 6.03 -17.52 -17.12
N TYR A 124 6.52 -17.29 -15.89
CA TYR A 124 6.24 -16.09 -15.10
C TYR A 124 7.52 -15.43 -14.66
N GLN A 125 7.43 -14.11 -14.40
CA GLN A 125 8.45 -13.36 -13.69
C GLN A 125 7.78 -12.45 -12.65
N LEU A 126 8.47 -12.21 -11.54
CA LEU A 126 7.99 -11.37 -10.44
C LEU A 126 8.70 -10.02 -10.49
N ILE A 127 7.92 -8.95 -10.50
CA ILE A 127 8.40 -7.57 -10.40
C ILE A 127 8.06 -7.07 -9.00
N ILE A 128 9.06 -6.68 -8.23
CA ILE A 128 8.91 -6.06 -6.90
C ILE A 128 9.35 -4.61 -7.02
N ALA A 129 8.39 -3.68 -6.93
CA ALA A 129 8.65 -2.25 -7.07
C ALA A 129 8.19 -1.48 -5.83
N GLY A 130 9.13 -0.84 -5.13
CA GLY A 130 8.83 -0.01 -3.97
C GLY A 130 9.95 0.05 -2.95
N GLU A 131 9.84 1.02 -2.05
CA GLU A 131 10.83 1.25 -0.99
C GLU A 131 10.59 0.32 0.21
N PRO A 132 11.60 -0.41 0.69
CA PRO A 132 11.49 -1.20 1.91
C PRO A 132 11.41 -0.30 3.15
N TYR A 133 10.43 -0.57 4.03
CA TYR A 133 10.39 0.03 5.35
C TYR A 133 11.22 -0.85 6.33
N GLY A 134 12.51 -0.52 6.45
CA GLY A 134 13.48 -1.32 7.20
C GLY A 134 14.29 -2.27 6.32
N SER A 135 14.79 -3.39 6.90
CA SER A 135 15.60 -4.35 6.16
C SER A 135 14.80 -5.17 5.17
N PHE A 136 15.36 -5.41 3.97
CA PHE A 136 14.83 -6.31 2.95
C PHE A 136 15.34 -7.75 3.09
N ASP A 137 16.28 -8.02 3.97
CA ASP A 137 17.02 -9.29 4.10
C ASP A 137 16.12 -10.53 4.21
N ARG A 138 14.97 -10.40 4.93
CA ARG A 138 14.02 -11.51 5.07
C ARG A 138 13.43 -11.93 3.72
N TYR A 139 13.12 -10.97 2.85
CA TYR A 139 12.57 -11.24 1.52
C TYR A 139 13.66 -11.74 0.57
N GLN A 140 14.87 -11.18 0.67
CA GLN A 140 16.02 -11.67 -0.11
C GLN A 140 16.27 -13.16 0.16
N LYS A 141 16.27 -13.60 1.42
CA LYS A 141 16.41 -15.02 1.78
C LYS A 141 15.33 -15.92 1.20
N LEU A 142 14.11 -15.43 0.99
CA LEU A 142 13.05 -16.18 0.33
C LEU A 142 13.30 -16.25 -1.18
N ILE A 143 13.70 -15.14 -1.79
CA ILE A 143 14.04 -15.07 -3.23
C ILE A 143 15.23 -16.00 -3.54
N ASP A 144 16.27 -16.01 -2.71
CA ASP A 144 17.45 -16.85 -2.89
C ASP A 144 17.14 -18.38 -2.86
N ARG A 145 15.98 -18.75 -2.32
CA ARG A 145 15.51 -20.15 -2.28
C ARG A 145 14.68 -20.56 -3.47
N LEU A 146 14.28 -19.59 -4.32
CA LEU A 146 13.50 -19.88 -5.51
C LEU A 146 14.34 -20.69 -6.51
N PRO A 147 13.73 -21.61 -7.30
CA PRO A 147 14.40 -22.27 -8.40
C PRO A 147 15.06 -21.25 -9.35
N ALA A 148 16.20 -21.61 -9.93
CA ALA A 148 16.99 -20.70 -10.78
C ALA A 148 16.23 -20.18 -12.02
N ALA A 149 15.23 -20.91 -12.50
CA ALA A 149 14.38 -20.49 -13.61
C ALA A 149 13.34 -19.42 -13.23
N HIS A 150 13.10 -19.18 -11.94
CA HIS A 150 12.23 -18.08 -11.46
C HIS A 150 12.97 -16.76 -11.53
N LYS A 151 12.47 -15.85 -12.34
CA LYS A 151 13.03 -14.49 -12.48
C LYS A 151 12.34 -13.51 -11.55
N VAL A 152 13.13 -12.81 -10.76
CA VAL A 152 12.64 -11.73 -9.86
C VAL A 152 13.38 -10.44 -10.18
N HIS A 153 12.64 -9.44 -10.60
CA HIS A 153 13.13 -8.09 -10.87
C HIS A 153 12.78 -7.18 -9.70
N MET A 154 13.78 -6.52 -9.13
CA MET A 154 13.62 -5.70 -7.93
C MET A 154 13.99 -4.25 -8.20
N THR A 155 13.07 -3.33 -7.89
CA THR A 155 13.31 -1.89 -7.86
C THR A 155 13.02 -1.40 -6.44
N LEU A 156 14.03 -1.52 -5.56
CA LEU A 156 13.92 -1.27 -4.11
C LEU A 156 14.21 0.21 -3.80
N LYS A 157 13.35 1.09 -4.28
CA LYS A 157 13.42 2.55 -4.05
C LYS A 157 12.02 3.14 -4.03
N TYR A 158 11.92 4.42 -3.61
CA TYR A 158 10.70 5.19 -3.88
C TYR A 158 10.48 5.30 -5.39
N ILE A 159 9.31 4.86 -5.86
CA ILE A 159 8.90 4.96 -7.27
C ILE A 159 8.26 6.33 -7.48
N LYS A 160 8.82 7.13 -8.38
CA LYS A 160 8.26 8.43 -8.71
C LYS A 160 6.97 8.27 -9.52
N ASP A 161 6.06 9.23 -9.40
CA ASP A 161 4.77 9.21 -10.13
C ASP A 161 4.95 9.02 -11.65
N SER A 162 6.00 9.60 -12.23
CA SER A 162 6.32 9.43 -13.64
C SER A 162 6.78 8.02 -14.04
N GLU A 163 7.26 7.21 -13.08
CA GLU A 163 7.73 5.83 -13.28
C GLU A 163 6.60 4.81 -13.07
N VAL A 164 5.52 5.16 -12.35
CA VAL A 164 4.42 4.24 -12.00
C VAL A 164 3.84 3.56 -13.23
N LYS A 165 3.60 4.32 -14.28
CA LYS A 165 3.05 3.80 -15.55
C LYS A 165 3.90 2.69 -16.17
N ASP A 166 5.23 2.73 -16.01
CA ASP A 166 6.12 1.72 -16.58
C ASP A 166 5.84 0.34 -15.96
N PHE A 167 5.71 0.29 -14.62
CA PHE A 167 5.40 -0.94 -13.89
C PHE A 167 4.00 -1.49 -14.19
N PHE A 168 2.98 -0.62 -14.15
CA PHE A 168 1.60 -1.05 -14.39
C PHE A 168 1.32 -1.37 -15.85
N SER A 169 2.03 -0.75 -16.81
CA SER A 169 1.90 -1.08 -18.23
C SER A 169 2.59 -2.40 -18.59
N ALA A 170 3.67 -2.76 -17.89
CA ALA A 170 4.34 -4.04 -18.06
C ALA A 170 3.59 -5.21 -17.41
N ALA A 171 2.80 -4.96 -16.36
CA ALA A 171 2.17 -6.00 -15.55
C ALA A 171 0.98 -6.67 -16.26
N ASP A 172 0.94 -8.00 -16.21
CA ASP A 172 -0.26 -8.79 -16.53
C ASP A 172 -1.20 -8.87 -15.33
N LEU A 173 -0.63 -8.91 -14.12
CA LEU A 173 -1.35 -9.03 -12.86
C LEU A 173 -0.64 -8.24 -11.76
N ALA A 174 -1.36 -7.36 -11.09
CA ALA A 174 -0.91 -6.76 -9.84
C ALA A 174 -1.48 -7.56 -8.66
N VAL A 175 -0.61 -7.97 -7.72
CA VAL A 175 -1.00 -8.80 -6.57
C VAL A 175 -0.84 -8.03 -5.28
N LEU A 176 -1.90 -7.99 -4.49
CA LEU A 176 -1.97 -7.32 -3.19
C LEU A 176 -2.23 -8.35 -2.08
N PRO A 177 -1.19 -9.10 -1.63
CA PRO A 177 -1.37 -10.23 -0.71
C PRO A 177 -1.48 -9.76 0.75
N TYR A 178 -2.21 -8.69 1.00
CA TYR A 178 -2.27 -8.01 2.28
C TYR A 178 -2.83 -8.91 3.38
N ARG A 179 -2.13 -8.98 4.52
CA ARG A 179 -2.63 -9.61 5.74
C ARG A 179 -3.73 -8.81 6.41
N SER A 180 -3.64 -7.49 6.31
CA SER A 180 -4.70 -6.58 6.76
C SER A 180 -4.68 -5.32 5.92
N ALA A 181 -5.84 -4.87 5.47
CA ALA A 181 -6.01 -3.60 4.79
C ALA A 181 -7.38 -3.02 5.09
N THR A 182 -7.46 -1.74 5.39
CA THR A 182 -8.71 -0.98 5.45
C THR A 182 -9.00 -0.32 4.13
N GLN A 183 -7.95 0.16 3.48
CA GLN A 183 -7.98 0.69 2.12
C GLN A 183 -6.58 0.62 1.49
N SER A 184 -6.51 0.68 0.16
CA SER A 184 -5.27 0.75 -0.59
C SER A 184 -5.45 1.65 -1.81
N GLY A 185 -4.55 2.64 -1.97
CA GLY A 185 -4.53 3.49 -3.16
C GLY A 185 -4.19 2.75 -4.46
N ILE A 186 -3.72 1.49 -4.37
CA ILE A 186 -3.44 0.65 -5.55
C ILE A 186 -4.71 -0.02 -6.07
N SER A 187 -5.69 -0.24 -5.18
CA SER A 187 -6.97 -0.90 -5.51
C SER A 187 -8.10 0.09 -5.84
N SER A 188 -7.77 1.39 -5.88
CA SER A 188 -8.72 2.45 -6.17
C SER A 188 -8.90 2.67 -7.67
#